data_3bc10979bf476fd4a4c46c67b8e34380
#
_entry.id   3bc10979bf476fd4a4c46c67b8e34380
#
_cell.length_a   1.000
_cell.length_b   1.000
_cell.length_c   1.000
_cell.angle_alpha   90.00
_cell.angle_beta   90.00
_cell.angle_gamma   90.00
#
_symmetry.space_group_name_H-M   'P 1'
#
loop_
_entity.id
_entity.type
_entity.pdbx_description
1 polymer ?
#
loop_
_entity_poly.entity_id
_entity_poly.type
_entity_poly.pdbx_seq_one_letter_code
_entity_poly.pdbx_strand_id
1 'polypeptide(L)'
;QTVVMSSSTYDNRTGGPIHRQIPPGDALERLVCNECGFIDYINPKIIVGAVCTWEDKFLLCRRSIAPRIGYWTMPAGFMEEGETALEGAKREAKEEACTDIQIDALLGVYNIARLSQVHLIYRAKLVSPIYAPGIESTAVELFDWENIPWENLAFPSVHWALSHYKEVEGKTDFSP
;
A
#
# COMPACT_ATOMS: atom_id res chain seq x y z
N GLN A 1 21.21 15.83 -0.58
CA GLN A 1 21.91 14.69 0.02
C GLN A 1 21.13 13.43 -0.33
N THR A 2 21.74 12.62 -1.18
CA THR A 2 21.20 11.34 -1.65
C THR A 2 21.30 10.35 -0.50
N VAL A 3 20.19 9.96 0.10
CA VAL A 3 20.15 8.84 1.03
C VAL A 3 20.18 7.56 0.18
N VAL A 4 21.36 7.02 0.00
CA VAL A 4 21.56 5.66 -0.48
C VAL A 4 21.13 4.74 0.65
N MET A 5 19.95 4.14 0.53
CA MET A 5 19.59 3.02 1.41
C MET A 5 20.52 1.86 1.09
N SER A 6 21.46 1.63 1.98
CA SER A 6 22.40 0.52 1.94
C SER A 6 21.63 -0.80 2.03
N SER A 7 21.75 -1.60 0.99
CA SER A 7 21.26 -2.98 0.88
C SER A 7 22.12 -3.97 1.70
N SER A 8 22.35 -3.73 2.98
CA SER A 8 23.36 -4.49 3.71
C SER A 8 22.82 -5.36 4.86
N THR A 9 21.65 -5.96 4.74
CA THR A 9 21.17 -6.90 5.77
C THR A 9 21.40 -8.38 5.44
N TYR A 10 22.08 -8.71 4.34
CA TYR A 10 22.31 -10.11 3.93
C TYR A 10 23.74 -10.61 4.12
N ASP A 11 24.64 -9.82 4.70
CA ASP A 11 26.09 -10.06 4.64
C ASP A 11 26.64 -11.05 5.70
N ASN A 12 25.80 -11.67 6.55
CA ASN A 12 26.24 -12.65 7.55
C ASN A 12 25.65 -14.05 7.34
N ARG A 13 25.06 -14.35 6.19
CA ARG A 13 24.57 -15.70 5.86
C ARG A 13 25.69 -16.51 5.20
N THR A 14 26.04 -17.66 5.76
CA THR A 14 27.01 -18.60 5.23
C THR A 14 26.42 -19.52 4.16
N GLY A 15 25.14 -19.39 3.81
CA GLY A 15 24.46 -20.18 2.80
C GLY A 15 23.22 -19.48 2.25
N GLY A 16 22.65 -20.00 1.15
CA GLY A 16 21.47 -19.45 0.47
C GLY A 16 21.82 -18.57 -0.74
N PRO A 17 20.84 -17.85 -1.33
CA PRO A 17 21.02 -17.05 -2.55
C PRO A 17 21.66 -15.69 -2.20
N ILE A 18 22.98 -15.69 -2.01
CA ILE A 18 23.76 -14.50 -1.60
C ILE A 18 24.72 -14.02 -2.69
N HIS A 19 24.93 -14.81 -3.75
CA HIS A 19 25.86 -14.49 -4.82
C HIS A 19 25.16 -13.79 -5.97
N ARG A 20 25.61 -12.58 -6.33
CA ARG A 20 25.11 -11.85 -7.51
C ARG A 20 25.74 -12.40 -8.77
N GLN A 21 24.92 -12.90 -9.67
CA GLN A 21 25.32 -13.38 -10.98
C GLN A 21 24.14 -13.36 -11.97
N ILE A 22 24.44 -13.39 -13.25
CA ILE A 22 23.43 -13.51 -14.30
C ILE A 22 23.20 -15.01 -14.53
N PRO A 23 22.03 -15.58 -14.16
CA PRO A 23 21.74 -16.98 -14.38
C PRO A 23 21.67 -17.32 -15.88
N PRO A 24 21.94 -18.55 -16.29
CA PRO A 24 21.76 -18.98 -17.67
C PRO A 24 20.34 -18.69 -18.18
N GLY A 25 20.24 -17.93 -19.28
CA GLY A 25 18.95 -17.55 -19.88
C GLY A 25 18.30 -16.29 -19.29
N ASP A 26 18.88 -15.66 -18.28
CA ASP A 26 18.44 -14.36 -17.75
C ASP A 26 19.26 -13.22 -18.39
N ALA A 27 18.73 -11.99 -18.32
CA ALA A 27 19.39 -10.77 -18.74
C ALA A 27 19.82 -9.87 -17.56
N LEU A 28 19.44 -10.20 -16.34
CA LEU A 28 19.67 -9.40 -15.14
C LEU A 28 20.41 -10.21 -14.07
N GLU A 29 21.19 -9.48 -13.26
CA GLU A 29 21.77 -10.09 -12.05
C GLU A 29 20.69 -10.49 -11.07
N ARG A 30 20.85 -11.72 -10.52
CA ARG A 30 20.00 -12.26 -9.46
C ARG A 30 20.86 -12.69 -8.28
N LEU A 31 20.23 -12.87 -7.14
CA LEU A 31 20.86 -13.56 -6.03
C LEU A 31 20.71 -15.08 -6.25
N VAL A 32 21.83 -15.79 -6.25
CA VAL A 32 21.89 -17.23 -6.52
C VAL A 32 22.59 -17.94 -5.39
N CYS A 33 22.09 -19.11 -5.03
CA CYS A 33 22.75 -20.04 -4.11
C CYS A 33 23.75 -20.90 -4.89
N ASN A 34 25.03 -20.80 -4.56
CA ASN A 34 26.06 -21.59 -5.24
C ASN A 34 26.06 -23.08 -4.85
N GLU A 35 25.37 -23.44 -3.76
CA GLU A 35 25.29 -24.84 -3.32
C GLU A 35 24.20 -25.63 -4.04
N CYS A 36 22.99 -25.03 -4.18
CA CYS A 36 21.85 -25.74 -4.77
C CYS A 36 21.32 -25.12 -6.07
N GLY A 37 21.89 -23.98 -6.51
CA GLY A 37 21.48 -23.30 -7.74
C GLY A 37 20.15 -22.52 -7.61
N PHE A 38 19.56 -22.40 -6.41
CA PHE A 38 18.34 -21.62 -6.21
C PHE A 38 18.56 -20.15 -6.60
N ILE A 39 17.62 -19.61 -7.38
CA ILE A 39 17.63 -18.22 -7.84
C ILE A 39 16.53 -17.46 -7.12
N ASP A 40 16.90 -16.37 -6.42
CA ASP A 40 15.94 -15.50 -5.76
C ASP A 40 15.44 -14.42 -6.74
N TYR A 41 14.22 -14.60 -7.21
CA TYR A 41 13.53 -13.62 -8.05
C TYR A 41 12.79 -12.60 -7.19
N ILE A 42 13.41 -11.44 -6.99
CA ILE A 42 12.78 -10.35 -6.23
C ILE A 42 11.80 -9.61 -7.12
N ASN A 43 10.52 -9.67 -6.77
CA ASN A 43 9.44 -8.96 -7.46
C ASN A 43 9.08 -7.65 -6.73
N PRO A 44 8.44 -6.69 -7.42
CA PRO A 44 7.84 -5.54 -6.77
C PRO A 44 6.85 -5.98 -5.68
N LYS A 45 6.85 -5.28 -4.56
CA LYS A 45 5.87 -5.51 -3.50
C LYS A 45 4.52 -4.95 -3.90
N ILE A 46 3.45 -5.70 -3.61
CA ILE A 46 2.08 -5.27 -3.85
C ILE A 46 1.55 -4.62 -2.57
N ILE A 47 1.00 -3.42 -2.72
CA ILE A 47 0.27 -2.70 -1.68
C ILE A 47 -1.20 -2.74 -2.06
N VAL A 48 -2.06 -3.05 -1.11
CA VAL A 48 -3.51 -3.07 -1.28
C VAL A 48 -4.16 -2.13 -0.29
N GLY A 49 -5.20 -1.43 -0.72
CA GLY A 49 -5.90 -0.48 0.14
C GLY A 49 -7.13 0.09 -0.53
N ALA A 50 -7.78 1.01 0.16
CA ALA A 50 -8.99 1.61 -0.36
C ALA A 50 -9.15 3.07 0.06
N VAL A 51 -9.68 3.89 -0.86
CA VAL A 51 -10.33 5.15 -0.51
C VAL A 51 -11.72 4.80 -0.01
N CYS A 52 -11.92 4.96 1.30
CA CYS A 52 -13.14 4.61 2.00
C CYS A 52 -13.96 5.85 2.30
N THR A 53 -15.27 5.80 2.00
CA THR A 53 -16.18 6.91 2.29
C THR A 53 -17.36 6.47 3.14
N TRP A 54 -17.89 7.41 3.92
CA TRP A 54 -19.19 7.34 4.57
C TRP A 54 -19.97 8.60 4.22
N GLU A 55 -21.12 8.44 3.58
CA GLU A 55 -21.79 9.57 2.93
C GLU A 55 -20.81 10.29 1.99
N ASP A 56 -20.59 11.59 2.17
CA ASP A 56 -19.67 12.39 1.35
C ASP A 56 -18.30 12.63 2.02
N LYS A 57 -18.00 11.90 3.11
CA LYS A 57 -16.77 12.07 3.90
C LYS A 57 -15.77 10.94 3.64
N PHE A 58 -14.49 11.29 3.69
CA PHE A 58 -13.36 10.41 3.44
C PHE A 58 -12.73 9.93 4.75
N LEU A 59 -12.58 8.63 4.91
CA LEU A 59 -11.92 8.03 6.07
C LEU A 59 -10.41 8.10 5.89
N LEU A 60 -9.72 8.70 6.85
CA LEU A 60 -8.27 8.68 6.92
C LEU A 60 -7.79 8.21 8.30
N CYS A 61 -6.65 7.54 8.30
CA CYS A 61 -5.95 7.02 9.47
C CYS A 61 -4.69 7.85 9.72
N ARG A 62 -4.43 8.25 10.97
CA ARG A 62 -3.21 8.94 11.35
C ARG A 62 -2.17 7.93 11.81
N ARG A 63 -1.07 7.83 11.09
CA ARG A 63 -0.03 6.81 11.30
C ARG A 63 0.62 6.88 12.68
N SER A 64 0.75 5.72 13.34
CA SER A 64 1.54 5.55 14.58
C SER A 64 2.94 5.01 14.31
N ILE A 65 3.20 4.47 13.11
CA ILE A 65 4.44 3.78 12.73
C ILE A 65 5.23 4.52 11.64
N ALA A 66 6.52 4.25 11.59
CA ALA A 66 7.39 4.74 10.51
C ALA A 66 7.07 4.02 9.18
N PRO A 67 7.31 4.69 8.02
CA PRO A 67 7.66 6.09 7.88
C PRO A 67 6.46 7.02 8.07
N ARG A 68 6.73 8.32 8.23
CA ARG A 68 5.67 9.35 8.30
C ARG A 68 4.72 9.23 9.49
N ILE A 69 5.25 8.97 10.69
CA ILE A 69 4.48 9.00 11.95
C ILE A 69 3.76 10.35 12.08
N GLY A 70 2.47 10.31 12.46
CA GLY A 70 1.63 11.49 12.65
C GLY A 70 0.99 12.05 11.39
N TYR A 71 1.35 11.53 10.21
CA TYR A 71 0.72 11.91 8.94
C TYR A 71 -0.51 11.05 8.65
N TRP A 72 -1.39 11.56 7.80
CA TRP A 72 -2.65 10.92 7.44
C TRP A 72 -2.53 10.09 6.16
N THR A 73 -3.21 8.96 6.13
CA THR A 73 -3.25 8.05 4.98
C THR A 73 -4.62 7.39 4.86
N MET A 74 -4.94 6.88 3.69
CA MET A 74 -6.03 5.91 3.55
C MET A 74 -5.56 4.56 4.11
N PRO A 75 -6.48 3.67 4.54
CA PRO A 75 -6.13 2.30 4.94
C PRO A 75 -5.46 1.54 3.79
N ALA A 76 -4.22 1.14 4.00
CA ALA A 76 -3.45 0.41 2.98
C ALA A 76 -2.15 -0.18 3.54
N GLY A 77 -1.82 -1.41 3.15
CA GLY A 77 -0.59 -2.08 3.51
C GLY A 77 -0.15 -3.15 2.52
N PHE A 78 0.81 -3.96 2.92
CA PHE A 78 1.32 -5.04 2.07
C PHE A 78 0.27 -6.15 1.90
N MET A 79 0.11 -6.60 0.65
CA MET A 79 -0.66 -7.80 0.37
C MET A 79 0.05 -9.03 0.95
N GLU A 80 -0.70 -9.87 1.65
CA GLU A 80 -0.20 -11.09 2.26
C GLU A 80 -0.33 -12.30 1.34
N GLU A 81 0.46 -13.36 1.61
CA GLU A 81 0.34 -14.62 0.87
C GLU A 81 -1.02 -15.28 1.13
N GLY A 82 -1.64 -15.78 0.07
CA GLY A 82 -2.89 -16.53 0.16
C GLY A 82 -4.16 -15.69 0.20
N GLU A 83 -4.06 -14.36 0.20
CA GLU A 83 -5.23 -13.47 0.08
C GLU A 83 -5.36 -12.89 -1.34
N THR A 84 -6.59 -12.56 -1.72
CA THR A 84 -6.85 -11.74 -2.89
C THR A 84 -6.61 -10.27 -2.57
N ALA A 85 -6.36 -9.43 -3.58
CA ALA A 85 -6.19 -8.00 -3.38
C ALA A 85 -7.41 -7.33 -2.71
N LEU A 86 -8.62 -7.83 -2.98
CA LEU A 86 -9.87 -7.38 -2.35
C LEU A 86 -9.92 -7.73 -0.85
N GLU A 87 -9.51 -8.97 -0.51
CA GLU A 87 -9.44 -9.41 0.89
C GLU A 87 -8.40 -8.61 1.65
N GLY A 88 -7.22 -8.39 1.06
CA GLY A 88 -6.17 -7.57 1.65
C GLY A 88 -6.62 -6.14 1.93
N ALA A 89 -7.29 -5.48 0.98
CA ALA A 89 -7.80 -4.12 1.19
C ALA A 89 -8.85 -4.06 2.32
N LYS A 90 -9.69 -5.08 2.47
CA LYS A 90 -10.66 -5.19 3.58
C LYS A 90 -9.95 -5.45 4.91
N ARG A 91 -8.93 -6.31 4.91
CA ARG A 91 -8.11 -6.59 6.10
C ARG A 91 -7.43 -5.32 6.59
N GLU A 92 -6.79 -4.56 5.70
CA GLU A 92 -6.13 -3.28 6.05
C GLU A 92 -7.11 -2.26 6.65
N ALA A 93 -8.31 -2.11 6.08
CA ALA A 93 -9.35 -1.26 6.66
C ALA A 93 -9.76 -1.72 8.07
N LYS A 94 -9.80 -3.04 8.30
CA LYS A 94 -10.11 -3.61 9.62
C LYS A 94 -8.98 -3.41 10.62
N GLU A 95 -7.72 -3.57 10.20
CA GLU A 95 -6.54 -3.45 11.05
C GLU A 95 -6.22 -2.01 11.40
N GLU A 96 -6.29 -1.07 10.45
CA GLU A 96 -5.89 0.33 10.64
C GLU A 96 -7.05 1.21 11.17
N ALA A 97 -8.30 0.89 10.80
CA ALA A 97 -9.47 1.71 11.13
C ALA A 97 -10.59 0.98 11.89
N CYS A 98 -10.42 -0.29 12.24
CA CYS A 98 -11.42 -1.13 12.93
C CYS A 98 -12.80 -1.10 12.25
N THR A 99 -12.87 -0.94 10.93
CA THR A 99 -14.11 -0.80 10.18
C THR A 99 -14.26 -1.88 9.12
N ASP A 100 -15.50 -2.17 8.75
CA ASP A 100 -15.83 -3.05 7.63
C ASP A 100 -16.19 -2.20 6.41
N ILE A 101 -15.67 -2.59 5.25
CA ILE A 101 -15.88 -1.85 4.00
C ILE A 101 -16.52 -2.72 2.92
N GLN A 102 -17.32 -2.08 2.08
CA GLN A 102 -17.84 -2.63 0.85
C GLN A 102 -17.10 -2.00 -0.33
N ILE A 103 -16.32 -2.82 -1.03
CA ILE A 103 -15.59 -2.41 -2.23
C ILE A 103 -16.54 -2.52 -3.43
N ASP A 104 -16.55 -1.49 -4.28
CA ASP A 104 -17.36 -1.46 -5.50
C ASP A 104 -16.54 -1.46 -6.80
N ALA A 105 -15.32 -0.93 -6.79
CA ALA A 105 -14.47 -0.91 -7.98
C ALA A 105 -12.97 -0.84 -7.63
N LEU A 106 -12.12 -1.28 -8.57
CA LEU A 106 -10.71 -0.92 -8.57
C LEU A 106 -10.62 0.56 -8.99
N LEU A 107 -10.11 1.40 -8.10
CA LEU A 107 -9.98 2.84 -8.36
C LEU A 107 -8.77 3.14 -9.23
N GLY A 108 -7.64 2.53 -8.93
CA GLY A 108 -6.42 2.75 -9.70
C GLY A 108 -5.28 1.80 -9.37
N VAL A 109 -4.37 1.67 -10.33
CA VAL A 109 -3.10 0.96 -10.19
C VAL A 109 -1.97 1.98 -10.25
N TYR A 110 -1.26 2.19 -9.14
CA TYR A 110 -0.15 3.15 -9.07
C TYR A 110 1.18 2.42 -8.98
N ASN A 111 2.02 2.58 -10.00
CA ASN A 111 3.35 1.98 -10.04
C ASN A 111 4.39 2.97 -9.49
N ILE A 112 5.02 2.62 -8.39
CA ILE A 112 6.07 3.43 -7.75
C ILE A 112 7.42 2.75 -7.96
N ALA A 113 7.96 2.88 -9.17
CA ALA A 113 9.16 2.17 -9.62
C ALA A 113 10.37 2.40 -8.68
N ARG A 114 10.57 3.61 -8.16
CA ARG A 114 11.69 3.94 -7.25
C ARG A 114 11.67 3.18 -5.92
N LEU A 115 10.49 2.66 -5.51
CA LEU A 115 10.29 1.84 -4.31
C LEU A 115 10.08 0.37 -4.64
N SER A 116 10.04 -0.01 -5.93
CA SER A 116 9.63 -1.33 -6.39
C SER A 116 8.30 -1.75 -5.76
N GLN A 117 7.27 -0.90 -5.90
CA GLN A 117 5.94 -1.13 -5.38
C GLN A 117 4.87 -0.91 -6.45
N VAL A 118 3.81 -1.74 -6.39
CA VAL A 118 2.58 -1.58 -7.17
C VAL A 118 1.43 -1.46 -6.17
N HIS A 119 0.70 -0.37 -6.22
CA HIS A 119 -0.45 -0.11 -5.35
C HIS A 119 -1.75 -0.40 -6.11
N LEU A 120 -2.55 -1.30 -5.59
CA LEU A 120 -3.90 -1.61 -6.04
C LEU A 120 -4.88 -0.93 -5.07
N ILE A 121 -5.41 0.22 -5.47
CA ILE A 121 -6.29 1.00 -4.60
C ILE A 121 -7.73 0.89 -5.09
N TYR A 122 -8.60 0.53 -4.18
CA TYR A 122 -10.03 0.34 -4.43
C TYR A 122 -10.85 1.55 -3.99
N ARG A 123 -12.02 1.67 -4.60
CA ARG A 123 -13.09 2.54 -4.16
C ARG A 123 -14.01 1.74 -3.24
N ALA A 124 -14.29 2.25 -2.05
CA ALA A 124 -15.08 1.55 -1.07
C ALA A 124 -15.96 2.50 -0.25
N LYS A 125 -17.02 1.93 0.35
CA LYS A 125 -17.86 2.59 1.34
C LYS A 125 -17.76 1.83 2.66
N LEU A 126 -17.85 2.55 3.77
CA LEU A 126 -18.04 1.93 5.07
C LEU A 126 -19.38 1.20 5.10
N VAL A 127 -19.43 0.04 5.75
CA VAL A 127 -20.69 -0.69 5.98
C VAL A 127 -21.55 0.01 7.04
N SER A 128 -20.89 0.69 7.99
CA SER A 128 -21.53 1.47 9.05
C SER A 128 -20.58 2.58 9.50
N PRO A 129 -21.09 3.65 10.16
CA PRO A 129 -20.23 4.74 10.67
C PRO A 129 -19.48 4.35 11.95
N ILE A 130 -19.06 3.09 12.07
CA ILE A 130 -18.29 2.57 13.21
C ILE A 130 -16.86 2.39 12.75
N TYR A 131 -15.96 3.16 13.36
CA TYR A 131 -14.52 3.09 13.13
C TYR A 131 -13.78 3.51 14.40
N ALA A 132 -12.54 3.06 14.54
CA ALA A 132 -11.66 3.39 15.65
C ALA A 132 -10.20 3.20 15.21
N PRO A 133 -9.24 3.86 15.86
CA PRO A 133 -7.84 3.60 15.59
C PRO A 133 -7.47 2.15 15.86
N GLY A 134 -6.89 1.50 14.87
CA GLY A 134 -6.20 0.22 15.03
C GLY A 134 -4.80 0.40 15.61
N ILE A 135 -4.04 -0.70 15.72
CA ILE A 135 -2.74 -0.70 16.39
C ILE A 135 -1.69 0.20 15.70
N GLU A 136 -1.82 0.38 14.39
CA GLU A 136 -0.92 1.21 13.57
C GLU A 136 -1.45 2.65 13.37
N SER A 137 -2.54 3.02 14.04
CA SER A 137 -3.18 4.32 13.92
C SER A 137 -3.29 5.02 15.28
N THR A 138 -2.96 6.30 15.35
CA THR A 138 -3.19 7.14 16.54
C THR A 138 -4.55 7.81 16.53
N ALA A 139 -5.15 7.99 15.37
CA ALA A 139 -6.48 8.54 15.15
C ALA A 139 -7.05 8.02 13.83
N VAL A 140 -8.36 7.94 13.75
CA VAL A 140 -9.12 7.70 12.51
C VAL A 140 -10.25 8.70 12.47
N GLU A 141 -10.42 9.40 11.36
CA GLU A 141 -11.41 10.47 11.24
C GLU A 141 -12.04 10.48 9.84
N LEU A 142 -13.28 10.98 9.78
CA LEU A 142 -14.01 11.27 8.54
C LEU A 142 -13.88 12.75 8.20
N PHE A 143 -13.32 13.04 7.05
CA PHE A 143 -13.07 14.40 6.56
C PHE A 143 -14.01 14.76 5.41
N ASP A 144 -14.59 15.95 5.45
CA ASP A 144 -15.14 16.57 4.24
C ASP A 144 -14.00 16.87 3.28
N TRP A 145 -14.26 16.88 1.98
CA TRP A 145 -13.23 17.09 0.96
C TRP A 145 -12.34 18.33 1.22
N GLU A 146 -12.98 19.44 1.59
CA GLU A 146 -12.31 20.73 1.85
C GLU A 146 -11.45 20.70 3.12
N ASN A 147 -11.73 19.76 4.03
CA ASN A 147 -11.06 19.65 5.33
C ASN A 147 -10.01 18.54 5.37
N ILE A 148 -9.78 17.85 4.25
CA ILE A 148 -8.70 16.86 4.14
C ILE A 148 -7.37 17.56 4.45
N PRO A 149 -6.54 16.99 5.35
CA PRO A 149 -5.25 17.59 5.73
C PRO A 149 -4.18 17.39 4.64
N TRP A 150 -4.37 18.01 3.48
CA TRP A 150 -3.56 17.82 2.26
C TRP A 150 -2.06 17.96 2.48
N GLU A 151 -1.62 18.94 3.29
CA GLU A 151 -0.20 19.16 3.60
C GLU A 151 0.39 18.09 4.54
N ASN A 152 -0.47 17.33 5.20
CA ASN A 152 -0.10 16.29 6.16
C ASN A 152 -0.46 14.89 5.69
N LEU A 153 -0.66 14.68 4.39
CA LEU A 153 -0.81 13.34 3.82
C LEU A 153 0.55 12.63 3.77
N ALA A 154 0.55 11.37 4.15
CA ALA A 154 1.79 10.60 4.35
C ALA A 154 2.57 10.35 3.04
N PHE A 155 1.85 10.10 1.94
CA PHE A 155 2.46 9.66 0.69
C PHE A 155 1.81 10.32 -0.53
N PRO A 156 2.57 10.55 -1.62
CA PRO A 156 1.99 11.07 -2.86
C PRO A 156 0.87 10.19 -3.42
N SER A 157 0.94 8.87 -3.24
CA SER A 157 -0.10 7.94 -3.68
C SER A 157 -1.45 8.16 -3.01
N VAL A 158 -1.47 8.70 -1.78
CA VAL A 158 -2.72 9.09 -1.10
C VAL A 158 -3.36 10.29 -1.81
N HIS A 159 -2.56 11.30 -2.17
CA HIS A 159 -3.03 12.41 -2.99
C HIS A 159 -3.62 11.95 -4.31
N TRP A 160 -2.91 11.07 -5.02
CA TRP A 160 -3.36 10.56 -6.31
C TRP A 160 -4.69 9.80 -6.18
N ALA A 161 -4.78 8.92 -5.20
CA ALA A 161 -5.99 8.12 -4.98
C ALA A 161 -7.20 8.98 -4.60
N LEU A 162 -7.04 9.95 -3.69
CA LEU A 162 -8.11 10.86 -3.32
C LEU A 162 -8.57 11.73 -4.51
N SER A 163 -7.63 12.28 -5.26
CA SER A 163 -7.93 13.08 -6.45
C SER A 163 -8.64 12.25 -7.52
N HIS A 164 -8.13 11.04 -7.80
CA HIS A 164 -8.75 10.14 -8.76
C HIS A 164 -10.18 9.72 -8.32
N TYR A 165 -10.37 9.45 -7.02
CA TYR A 165 -11.71 9.20 -6.49
C TYR A 165 -12.66 10.37 -6.83
N LYS A 166 -12.22 11.61 -6.60
CA LYS A 166 -13.04 12.80 -6.85
C LYS A 166 -13.39 12.98 -8.33
N GLU A 167 -12.47 12.65 -9.24
CA GLU A 167 -12.68 12.68 -10.69
C GLU A 167 -13.71 11.65 -11.18
N VAL A 168 -13.79 10.49 -10.51
CA VAL A 168 -14.68 9.38 -10.86
C VAL A 168 -15.89 9.25 -9.93
N GLU A 169 -16.07 10.21 -9.02
CA GLU A 169 -17.19 10.20 -8.07
C GLU A 169 -18.53 10.11 -8.82
N GLY A 170 -19.38 9.18 -8.40
CA GLY A 170 -20.67 8.92 -9.04
C GLY A 170 -20.62 8.19 -10.39
N LYS A 171 -19.44 7.92 -10.94
CA LYS A 171 -19.30 7.14 -12.18
C LYS A 171 -19.23 5.65 -11.87
N THR A 172 -19.88 4.85 -12.71
CA THR A 172 -19.82 3.38 -12.66
C THR A 172 -18.92 2.80 -13.74
N ASP A 173 -18.61 3.59 -14.77
CA ASP A 173 -17.74 3.24 -15.89
C ASP A 173 -16.56 4.23 -15.92
N PHE A 174 -15.41 3.76 -15.51
CA PHE A 174 -14.14 4.51 -15.56
C PHE A 174 -12.98 3.52 -15.67
N SER A 175 -11.85 3.99 -16.18
CA SER A 175 -10.62 3.20 -16.27
C SER A 175 -9.78 3.42 -15.00
N PRO A 176 -9.37 2.33 -14.31
CA PRO A 176 -8.50 2.41 -13.15
C PRO A 176 -7.06 2.81 -13.53
#